data_1b9aeb095c6d2093f2bfb151b91eb8bd
#
_entry.id   1b9aeb095c6d2093f2bfb151b91eb8bd
#
_cell.length_a   1.000
_cell.length_b   1.000
_cell.length_c   1.000
_cell.angle_alpha   90.00
_cell.angle_beta   90.00
_cell.angle_gamma   90.00
#
_symmetry.space_group_name_H-M   'P 1'
#
loop_
_entity.id
_entity.type
_entity.pdbx_description
1 polymer ?
#
loop_
_entity_poly.entity_id
_entity_poly.type
_entity_poly.pdbx_seq_one_letter_code
_entity_poly.pdbx_strand_id
1 'polypeptide(L)'
;MKNILLKYIGKAAFIMMAGLTVFSCSDDDESDNAIPTVETVQATNVTVTTAELGGIVSGGGNSMMARGVCYGKYEHPEITGDKTTVLKGNGSFSSIAYELEHNTTYYYRAYVAMPEEVVYGEEFTFKTLALKLPEVTTGEPANVSSTSVTLKGKVISDGGFSLQEQGVCWSTSPAPTLENQYMAKPGAIGEFEVEVDNLLRNTTYYVRAYAKTDAGVAFGEEKTFTTLNLREPELSTVTVDNENIGMFSVKVSASITNLYGSEIVEKGFCWSITSNPLNTGEHLIVSGDGVDLSAELKSLKAYTTYYIRAYAVTLGGTGYSEEVMVKTKTLETDWVTVTPAVPFLMGWCYETDGSKSANAFVGRNTNSDPLEVTMNPYKIGKYEVTNREFAAFMNLYGSDVVKSGNNEGQNIFFGIAECKISKSGNNWVVENGYEEYPVVGVTWYGANEFCLFYGASLPNEAQWECAARGGTTNKYSGSMNADEVAWNSENSGGALHEKGTKAANEYGIYDMSGNVAEWIFDWYDTYSAVYDPDNLKPGKNNDKGLRGGSYDKKGDELRCMHRSTLQPEKSRKDVGFRICLSN
;
A
#
# COMPACT_ATOMS: atom_id res chain seq x y z
N MET A 1 10.10 -13.04 -21.50
CA MET A 1 11.23 -13.29 -22.39
C MET A 1 12.27 -14.03 -21.58
N LYS A 2 12.24 -15.32 -21.61
CA LYS A 2 13.08 -16.32 -22.32
C LYS A 2 14.58 -16.04 -22.18
N ASN A 3 15.22 -17.04 -21.56
CA ASN A 3 16.63 -17.42 -21.59
C ASN A 3 17.56 -16.65 -20.64
N ILE A 4 18.07 -17.37 -19.63
CA ILE A 4 19.42 -17.94 -19.61
C ILE A 4 19.48 -18.96 -18.46
N LEU A 5 19.37 -20.22 -18.84
CA LEU A 5 19.77 -21.36 -18.02
C LEU A 5 20.80 -22.10 -18.89
N LEU A 6 22.02 -22.18 -18.46
CA LEU A 6 23.05 -23.20 -18.76
C LEU A 6 24.44 -22.63 -18.53
N LYS A 7 25.13 -23.14 -17.51
CA LYS A 7 26.50 -23.60 -17.63
C LYS A 7 27.09 -23.81 -16.23
N TYR A 8 27.17 -25.04 -15.84
CA TYR A 8 28.37 -25.60 -15.19
C TYR A 8 28.12 -27.11 -14.98
N ILE A 9 28.47 -27.88 -16.02
CA ILE A 9 28.70 -29.32 -15.89
C ILE A 9 30.20 -29.50 -15.90
N GLY A 10 30.78 -29.74 -14.73
CA GLY A 10 32.17 -30.17 -14.59
C GLY A 10 32.31 -31.64 -14.94
N LYS A 11 33.20 -31.94 -15.83
CA LYS A 11 33.55 -33.26 -16.35
C LYS A 11 34.13 -34.16 -15.25
N ALA A 12 33.45 -35.24 -14.93
CA ALA A 12 34.07 -36.41 -14.31
C ALA A 12 34.33 -37.42 -15.41
N ALA A 13 35.60 -37.71 -15.62
CA ALA A 13 36.07 -38.71 -16.59
C ALA A 13 35.86 -40.12 -16.01
N PHE A 14 34.99 -40.89 -16.65
CA PHE A 14 34.85 -42.34 -16.41
C PHE A 14 35.92 -43.07 -17.21
N ILE A 15 36.83 -43.78 -16.52
CA ILE A 15 37.71 -44.76 -17.12
C ILE A 15 36.98 -46.10 -17.10
N MET A 16 36.49 -46.52 -18.26
CA MET A 16 35.92 -47.84 -18.51
C MET A 16 37.05 -48.80 -18.85
N MET A 17 37.36 -49.73 -18.00
CA MET A 17 38.25 -50.84 -18.32
C MET A 17 37.39 -52.05 -18.71
N ALA A 18 37.35 -52.33 -20.01
CA ALA A 18 36.69 -53.49 -20.57
C ALA A 18 37.51 -54.73 -20.37
N GLY A 19 37.03 -55.64 -19.56
CA GLY A 19 37.53 -57.01 -19.47
C GLY A 19 36.55 -57.98 -20.14
N LEU A 20 36.94 -58.49 -21.29
CA LEU A 20 36.28 -59.59 -21.95
C LEU A 20 36.47 -60.86 -21.13
N THR A 21 35.37 -61.52 -20.70
CA THR A 21 35.43 -62.91 -20.35
C THR A 21 34.28 -63.67 -21.00
N VAL A 22 34.67 -64.79 -21.56
CA VAL A 22 33.96 -65.71 -22.41
C VAL A 22 32.85 -66.43 -21.64
N PHE A 23 31.70 -66.56 -22.27
CA PHE A 23 30.59 -67.42 -21.81
C PHE A 23 31.00 -68.88 -21.91
N SER A 24 30.89 -69.59 -20.80
CA SER A 24 30.73 -71.02 -20.79
C SER A 24 29.46 -71.33 -20.00
N CYS A 25 28.42 -71.83 -20.68
CA CYS A 25 27.30 -72.46 -20.03
C CYS A 25 27.72 -73.77 -19.42
N SER A 26 27.42 -73.98 -18.15
CA SER A 26 27.14 -75.27 -17.58
C SER A 26 26.04 -75.07 -16.53
N ASP A 27 24.90 -75.71 -16.76
CA ASP A 27 23.85 -75.97 -15.78
C ASP A 27 24.47 -76.71 -14.60
N ASP A 28 24.30 -76.14 -13.41
CA ASP A 28 24.23 -76.92 -12.16
C ASP A 28 23.42 -76.12 -11.13
N ASP A 29 22.20 -76.57 -10.89
CA ASP A 29 21.34 -76.21 -9.77
C ASP A 29 21.95 -76.67 -8.45
N GLU A 30 22.90 -75.96 -7.89
CA GLU A 30 23.32 -76.10 -6.51
C GLU A 30 24.03 -74.83 -5.99
N SER A 31 23.28 -73.76 -5.66
CA SER A 31 23.82 -72.68 -4.82
C SER A 31 22.76 -71.78 -4.15
N ASP A 32 21.56 -72.23 -3.92
CA ASP A 32 20.52 -71.42 -3.27
C ASP A 32 20.72 -71.23 -1.76
N ASN A 33 21.75 -71.86 -1.17
CA ASN A 33 22.09 -71.78 0.27
C ASN A 33 23.57 -71.36 0.54
N ALA A 34 24.26 -70.79 -0.41
CA ALA A 34 25.63 -70.29 -0.12
C ALA A 34 25.58 -69.08 0.79
N ILE A 35 26.37 -69.08 1.86
CA ILE A 35 26.58 -67.93 2.73
C ILE A 35 27.13 -66.77 1.88
N PRO A 36 26.48 -65.59 1.86
CA PRO A 36 26.96 -64.46 1.07
C PRO A 36 28.32 -63.97 1.58
N THR A 37 29.11 -63.45 0.66
CA THR A 37 30.26 -62.64 1.05
C THR A 37 29.85 -61.16 1.09
N VAL A 38 30.30 -60.49 2.13
CA VAL A 38 30.00 -59.06 2.36
C VAL A 38 31.30 -58.29 2.48
N GLU A 39 31.48 -57.31 1.67
CA GLU A 39 32.60 -56.35 1.72
C GLU A 39 32.07 -54.98 2.14
N THR A 40 32.70 -54.36 3.14
CA THR A 40 32.40 -53.01 3.56
C THR A 40 33.17 -52.04 2.69
N VAL A 41 32.50 -51.01 2.17
CA VAL A 41 33.11 -49.97 1.33
C VAL A 41 33.43 -48.76 2.21
N GLN A 42 34.51 -48.06 1.89
CA GLN A 42 34.90 -46.82 2.58
C GLN A 42 33.78 -45.78 2.58
N ALA A 43 33.57 -45.15 3.73
CA ALA A 43 32.58 -44.05 3.87
C ALA A 43 32.98 -42.87 3.00
N THR A 44 31.99 -42.30 2.35
CA THR A 44 32.10 -41.10 1.51
C THR A 44 31.13 -40.04 1.99
N ASN A 45 31.26 -38.81 1.46
CA ASN A 45 30.35 -37.70 1.75
C ASN A 45 30.11 -37.49 3.25
N VAL A 46 31.16 -37.67 4.08
CA VAL A 46 31.09 -37.46 5.51
C VAL A 46 30.91 -35.97 5.80
N THR A 47 29.84 -35.65 6.51
CA THR A 47 29.52 -34.29 6.95
C THR A 47 29.62 -34.18 8.48
N VAL A 48 29.01 -33.20 9.06
CA VAL A 48 28.93 -32.98 10.51
C VAL A 48 27.96 -33.96 11.17
N THR A 49 26.91 -34.36 10.46
CA THR A 49 25.81 -35.18 11.01
C THR A 49 25.40 -36.34 10.11
N THR A 50 26.06 -36.53 8.97
CA THR A 50 25.74 -37.61 8.03
C THR A 50 27.01 -38.25 7.46
N ALA A 51 26.89 -39.48 6.98
CA ALA A 51 27.91 -40.15 6.19
C ALA A 51 27.23 -41.10 5.19
N GLU A 52 27.78 -41.21 4.00
CA GLU A 52 27.37 -42.20 3.03
C GLU A 52 28.19 -43.48 3.26
N LEU A 53 27.51 -44.58 3.61
CA LEU A 53 28.05 -45.86 3.96
C LEU A 53 27.59 -46.91 2.94
N GLY A 54 28.39 -47.90 2.67
CA GLY A 54 28.03 -48.89 1.67
C GLY A 54 28.75 -50.22 1.82
N GLY A 55 28.41 -51.13 0.92
CA GLY A 55 29.02 -52.46 0.82
C GLY A 55 28.82 -53.12 -0.52
N ILE A 56 29.48 -54.22 -0.74
CA ILE A 56 29.33 -55.10 -1.90
C ILE A 56 28.93 -56.49 -1.39
N VAL A 57 27.90 -57.06 -1.94
CA VAL A 57 27.38 -58.36 -1.59
C VAL A 57 27.47 -59.31 -2.77
N SER A 58 27.97 -60.51 -2.56
CA SER A 58 28.01 -61.57 -3.55
C SER A 58 27.50 -62.87 -2.96
N GLY A 59 26.62 -63.59 -3.64
CA GLY A 59 26.03 -64.85 -3.16
C GLY A 59 24.77 -64.64 -2.32
N GLY A 60 24.33 -65.69 -1.61
CA GLY A 60 23.18 -65.66 -0.68
C GLY A 60 21.78 -65.79 -1.31
N GLY A 61 21.68 -65.69 -2.61
CA GLY A 61 20.47 -66.00 -3.38
C GLY A 61 19.14 -65.47 -2.78
N ASN A 62 18.09 -66.28 -2.80
CA ASN A 62 16.78 -65.95 -2.26
C ASN A 62 16.70 -65.97 -0.72
N SER A 63 17.68 -66.51 -0.03
CA SER A 63 17.74 -66.57 1.46
C SER A 63 18.07 -65.23 2.11
N MET A 64 18.54 -64.24 1.36
CA MET A 64 18.83 -62.90 1.87
C MET A 64 17.54 -62.21 2.31
N MET A 65 17.45 -61.77 3.56
CA MET A 65 16.30 -61.02 4.09
C MET A 65 16.48 -59.52 3.93
N ALA A 66 17.66 -59.00 4.27
CA ALA A 66 17.99 -57.57 4.19
C ALA A 66 19.51 -57.38 4.07
N ARG A 67 19.95 -56.28 3.57
CA ARG A 67 21.33 -55.79 3.59
C ARG A 67 21.37 -54.32 3.99
N GLY A 68 22.51 -53.89 4.52
CA GLY A 68 22.70 -52.51 4.92
C GLY A 68 24.06 -52.32 5.59
N VAL A 69 24.18 -51.26 6.33
CA VAL A 69 25.38 -50.97 7.13
C VAL A 69 24.95 -50.72 8.58
N CYS A 70 25.53 -51.44 9.53
CA CYS A 70 25.42 -51.10 10.95
C CYS A 70 26.58 -50.22 11.37
N TYR A 71 26.30 -49.27 12.25
CA TYR A 71 27.30 -48.29 12.70
C TYR A 71 27.08 -47.92 14.17
N GLY A 72 28.10 -47.41 14.81
CA GLY A 72 28.06 -47.04 16.22
C GLY A 72 29.35 -46.40 16.69
N LYS A 73 29.38 -45.95 17.93
CA LYS A 73 30.56 -45.33 18.55
C LYS A 73 31.57 -46.34 19.11
N TYR A 74 31.18 -47.60 19.12
CA TYR A 74 31.99 -48.69 19.65
C TYR A 74 32.32 -49.69 18.55
N GLU A 75 33.42 -50.41 18.72
CA GLU A 75 33.83 -51.47 17.82
C GLU A 75 32.76 -52.57 17.71
N HIS A 76 32.75 -53.23 16.57
CA HIS A 76 31.86 -54.34 16.22
C HIS A 76 30.36 -54.01 16.27
N PRO A 77 29.91 -52.94 15.58
CA PRO A 77 28.50 -52.61 15.54
C PRO A 77 27.67 -53.74 14.92
N GLU A 78 26.54 -54.06 15.56
CA GLU A 78 25.64 -55.13 15.15
C GLU A 78 24.31 -54.60 14.63
N ILE A 79 23.54 -55.45 13.93
CA ILE A 79 22.23 -55.05 13.37
C ILE A 79 21.18 -54.76 14.46
N THR A 80 21.46 -55.07 15.72
CA THR A 80 20.63 -54.70 16.88
C THR A 80 20.76 -53.24 17.26
N GLY A 81 21.84 -52.57 16.84
CA GLY A 81 22.10 -51.14 17.03
C GLY A 81 21.65 -50.29 15.84
N ASP A 82 22.31 -49.12 15.70
CA ASP A 82 22.03 -48.21 14.58
C ASP A 82 22.45 -48.83 13.25
N LYS A 83 21.59 -48.74 12.28
CA LYS A 83 21.80 -49.31 10.96
C LYS A 83 21.05 -48.59 9.84
N THR A 84 21.57 -48.71 8.66
CA THR A 84 20.83 -48.46 7.43
C THR A 84 20.31 -49.79 6.88
N THR A 85 19.24 -49.73 6.11
CA THR A 85 18.69 -50.92 5.42
C THR A 85 18.34 -50.54 3.98
N VAL A 86 18.80 -51.33 3.03
CA VAL A 86 18.48 -51.17 1.62
C VAL A 86 17.85 -52.42 1.06
N LEU A 87 17.30 -52.35 -0.14
CA LEU A 87 16.70 -53.51 -0.80
C LEU A 87 17.70 -54.65 -0.93
N LYS A 88 17.22 -55.88 -0.65
CA LYS A 88 18.01 -57.11 -0.80
C LYS A 88 18.49 -57.29 -2.25
N GLY A 89 19.64 -57.93 -2.41
CA GLY A 89 20.21 -58.23 -3.71
C GLY A 89 21.75 -58.22 -3.71
N ASN A 90 22.34 -58.81 -4.73
CA ASN A 90 23.78 -58.79 -4.94
C ASN A 90 24.26 -57.45 -5.52
N GLY A 91 25.57 -57.23 -5.50
CA GLY A 91 26.21 -56.03 -6.02
C GLY A 91 26.43 -54.94 -4.97
N SER A 92 26.94 -53.83 -5.42
CA SER A 92 27.23 -52.69 -4.56
C SER A 92 25.95 -51.98 -4.11
N PHE A 93 25.99 -51.39 -2.96
CA PHE A 93 24.94 -50.54 -2.42
C PHE A 93 25.53 -49.42 -1.58
N SER A 94 24.81 -48.32 -1.49
CA SER A 94 25.11 -47.24 -0.54
C SER A 94 23.83 -46.77 0.16
N SER A 95 24.00 -46.15 1.30
CA SER A 95 22.92 -45.57 2.12
C SER A 95 23.50 -44.50 3.02
N ILE A 96 22.68 -43.55 3.43
CA ILE A 96 23.11 -42.44 4.26
C ILE A 96 22.74 -42.71 5.72
N ALA A 97 23.74 -42.63 6.59
CA ALA A 97 23.55 -42.56 8.04
C ALA A 97 23.28 -41.10 8.41
N TYR A 98 22.21 -40.86 9.16
CA TYR A 98 21.76 -39.54 9.61
C TYR A 98 21.92 -39.39 11.13
N GLU A 99 21.76 -38.17 11.61
CA GLU A 99 21.73 -37.81 13.05
C GLU A 99 23.01 -38.21 13.78
N LEU A 100 24.14 -38.23 13.10
CA LEU A 100 25.43 -38.51 13.70
C LEU A 100 25.89 -37.32 14.56
N GLU A 101 26.60 -37.61 15.66
CA GLU A 101 27.23 -36.55 16.44
C GLU A 101 28.47 -36.01 15.71
N HIS A 102 28.68 -34.73 15.80
CA HIS A 102 29.84 -34.05 15.19
C HIS A 102 31.16 -34.43 15.86
N ASN A 103 32.26 -34.32 15.15
CA ASN A 103 33.62 -34.60 15.58
C ASN A 103 33.77 -35.96 16.27
N THR A 104 32.91 -36.92 15.91
CA THR A 104 32.79 -38.23 16.56
C THR A 104 33.26 -39.32 15.60
N THR A 105 34.06 -40.26 16.11
CA THR A 105 34.48 -41.45 15.38
C THR A 105 33.40 -42.51 15.49
N TYR A 106 33.00 -43.04 14.35
CA TYR A 106 32.06 -44.13 14.21
C TYR A 106 32.76 -45.34 13.59
N TYR A 107 32.44 -46.50 14.13
CA TYR A 107 32.79 -47.82 13.57
C TYR A 107 31.60 -48.27 12.72
N TYR A 108 31.84 -48.91 11.61
CA TYR A 108 30.77 -49.42 10.77
C TYR A 108 31.19 -50.62 9.96
N ARG A 109 30.23 -51.48 9.65
CA ARG A 109 30.42 -52.61 8.75
C ARG A 109 29.16 -52.93 7.98
N ALA A 110 29.31 -53.31 6.70
CA ALA A 110 28.22 -53.80 5.90
C ALA A 110 27.70 -55.12 6.47
N TYR A 111 26.43 -55.36 6.29
CA TYR A 111 25.80 -56.63 6.73
C TYR A 111 24.85 -57.19 5.70
N VAL A 112 24.67 -58.50 5.75
CA VAL A 112 23.53 -59.22 5.13
C VAL A 112 22.85 -60.05 6.23
N ALA A 113 21.56 -59.87 6.39
CA ALA A 113 20.73 -60.63 7.29
C ALA A 113 20.14 -61.83 6.55
N MET A 114 20.36 -63.01 7.08
CA MET A 114 19.81 -64.29 6.67
C MET A 114 18.80 -64.76 7.74
N PRO A 115 17.96 -65.80 7.49
CA PRO A 115 16.99 -66.28 8.48
C PRO A 115 17.58 -66.74 9.82
N GLU A 116 18.78 -67.28 9.80
CA GLU A 116 19.40 -67.89 10.99
C GLU A 116 20.70 -67.19 11.42
N GLU A 117 21.30 -66.33 10.57
CA GLU A 117 22.56 -65.67 10.87
C GLU A 117 22.67 -64.30 10.19
N VAL A 118 23.65 -63.50 10.63
CA VAL A 118 24.02 -62.23 10.00
C VAL A 118 25.48 -62.29 9.59
N VAL A 119 25.72 -62.05 8.30
CA VAL A 119 27.10 -61.99 7.78
C VAL A 119 27.54 -60.53 7.73
N TYR A 120 28.68 -60.23 8.30
CA TYR A 120 29.25 -58.90 8.32
C TYR A 120 30.52 -58.82 7.46
N GLY A 121 30.71 -57.66 6.83
CA GLY A 121 31.98 -57.32 6.20
C GLY A 121 33.03 -56.83 7.19
N GLU A 122 34.19 -56.49 6.70
CA GLU A 122 35.26 -55.89 7.50
C GLU A 122 34.78 -54.59 8.17
N GLU A 123 35.30 -54.31 9.36
CA GLU A 123 35.00 -53.08 10.07
C GLU A 123 35.87 -51.93 9.60
N PHE A 124 35.26 -50.81 9.31
CA PHE A 124 35.92 -49.57 9.03
C PHE A 124 35.51 -48.49 10.01
N THR A 125 36.22 -47.39 9.99
CA THR A 125 35.88 -46.19 10.76
C THR A 125 35.78 -44.97 9.88
N PHE A 126 34.93 -44.04 10.27
CA PHE A 126 34.97 -42.69 9.79
C PHE A 126 34.81 -41.72 10.95
N LYS A 127 35.22 -40.47 10.75
CA LYS A 127 35.03 -39.41 11.72
C LYS A 127 34.22 -38.30 11.11
N THR A 128 33.08 -37.95 11.73
CA THR A 128 32.28 -36.82 11.36
C THR A 128 33.07 -35.50 11.48
N LEU A 129 32.73 -34.52 10.67
CA LEU A 129 33.40 -33.24 10.71
C LEU A 129 33.13 -32.51 12.03
N ALA A 130 34.10 -31.72 12.47
CA ALA A 130 33.94 -30.87 13.64
C ALA A 130 33.06 -29.65 13.27
N LEU A 131 32.29 -29.18 14.25
CA LEU A 131 31.60 -27.90 14.14
C LEU A 131 32.61 -26.79 13.92
N LYS A 132 32.38 -26.00 12.89
CA LYS A 132 33.12 -24.76 12.67
C LYS A 132 32.17 -23.61 12.83
N LEU A 133 32.62 -22.60 13.57
CA LEU A 133 31.91 -21.30 13.57
C LEU A 133 31.90 -20.71 12.18
N PRO A 134 30.91 -19.90 11.86
CA PRO A 134 30.91 -19.12 10.62
C PRO A 134 32.14 -18.21 10.58
N GLU A 135 32.57 -17.86 9.36
CA GLU A 135 33.65 -16.90 9.15
C GLU A 135 33.06 -15.59 8.65
N VAL A 136 33.34 -14.50 9.36
CA VAL A 136 32.79 -13.18 9.11
C VAL A 136 33.88 -12.11 9.24
N THR A 137 33.82 -11.09 8.39
CA THR A 137 34.71 -9.92 8.48
C THR A 137 33.89 -8.64 8.65
N THR A 138 34.43 -7.73 9.42
CA THR A 138 33.88 -6.39 9.61
C THR A 138 34.44 -5.45 8.55
N GLY A 139 33.57 -4.80 7.79
CA GLY A 139 33.95 -3.78 6.81
C GLY A 139 34.25 -2.43 7.45
N GLU A 140 34.85 -1.54 6.69
CA GLU A 140 35.09 -0.17 7.16
C GLU A 140 33.77 0.58 7.31
N PRO A 141 33.56 1.29 8.43
CA PRO A 141 32.44 2.22 8.61
C PRO A 141 32.43 3.29 7.52
N ALA A 142 31.27 3.60 6.98
CA ALA A 142 31.07 4.58 5.92
C ALA A 142 29.98 5.59 6.30
N ASN A 143 29.92 6.72 5.59
CA ASN A 143 28.89 7.75 5.76
C ASN A 143 28.71 8.18 7.23
N VAL A 144 29.83 8.33 7.95
CA VAL A 144 29.79 8.75 9.35
C VAL A 144 29.28 10.16 9.45
N SER A 145 28.15 10.35 10.14
CA SER A 145 27.58 11.65 10.50
C SER A 145 27.77 11.97 11.98
N SER A 146 27.05 12.95 12.49
CA SER A 146 27.04 13.24 13.92
C SER A 146 26.19 12.26 14.74
N THR A 147 25.25 11.56 14.12
CA THR A 147 24.28 10.70 14.80
C THR A 147 23.98 9.39 14.07
N SER A 148 24.64 9.15 12.91
CA SER A 148 24.42 7.93 12.11
C SER A 148 25.69 7.45 11.45
N VAL A 149 25.69 6.20 11.00
CA VAL A 149 26.78 5.54 10.26
C VAL A 149 26.25 4.39 9.44
N THR A 150 26.86 4.12 8.29
CA THR A 150 26.66 2.88 7.55
C THR A 150 27.74 1.88 7.97
N LEU A 151 27.35 0.78 8.59
CA LEU A 151 28.21 -0.31 9.01
C LEU A 151 28.13 -1.47 8.01
N LYS A 152 29.26 -2.12 7.75
CA LYS A 152 29.38 -3.16 6.75
C LYS A 152 29.95 -4.45 7.33
N GLY A 153 29.55 -5.58 6.76
CA GLY A 153 30.09 -6.88 7.08
C GLY A 153 30.05 -7.81 5.88
N LYS A 154 30.81 -8.90 5.98
CA LYS A 154 30.83 -9.96 4.97
C LYS A 154 30.91 -11.31 5.65
N VAL A 155 29.94 -12.16 5.37
CA VAL A 155 30.02 -13.58 5.75
C VAL A 155 30.74 -14.33 4.65
N ILE A 156 31.88 -14.94 4.99
CA ILE A 156 32.76 -15.68 4.06
C ILE A 156 32.31 -17.13 4.00
N SER A 157 31.96 -17.73 5.14
CA SER A 157 31.57 -19.12 5.25
C SER A 157 30.56 -19.30 6.40
N ASP A 158 29.62 -20.21 6.23
CA ASP A 158 28.64 -20.60 7.23
C ASP A 158 29.17 -21.69 8.21
N GLY A 159 30.40 -22.18 7.99
CA GLY A 159 30.98 -23.26 8.80
C GLY A 159 30.34 -24.61 8.56
N GLY A 160 29.47 -24.77 7.55
CA GLY A 160 28.75 -25.99 7.22
C GLY A 160 27.34 -26.07 7.84
N PHE A 161 26.82 -24.97 8.37
CA PHE A 161 25.46 -24.82 8.92
C PHE A 161 24.69 -23.70 8.26
N SER A 162 23.38 -23.82 8.24
CA SER A 162 22.52 -22.72 7.80
C SER A 162 22.73 -21.49 8.67
N LEU A 163 22.98 -20.36 8.04
CA LEU A 163 23.05 -19.07 8.71
C LEU A 163 21.67 -18.67 9.19
N GLN A 164 21.51 -18.52 10.48
CA GLN A 164 20.27 -18.07 11.11
C GLN A 164 20.14 -16.55 11.01
N GLU A 165 21.23 -15.85 11.30
CA GLU A 165 21.28 -14.42 11.46
C GLU A 165 22.67 -13.90 11.16
N GLN A 166 22.73 -12.70 10.60
CA GLN A 166 23.95 -11.91 10.46
C GLN A 166 23.65 -10.46 10.83
N GLY A 167 24.64 -9.66 11.12
CA GLY A 167 24.45 -8.26 11.45
C GLY A 167 25.69 -7.58 11.96
N VAL A 168 25.49 -6.46 12.62
CA VAL A 168 26.56 -5.72 13.31
C VAL A 168 26.17 -5.47 14.75
N CYS A 169 27.16 -5.48 15.64
CA CYS A 169 27.03 -5.02 17.02
C CYS A 169 28.02 -3.89 17.27
N TRP A 170 27.62 -2.95 18.12
CA TRP A 170 28.45 -1.79 18.44
C TRP A 170 28.29 -1.36 19.90
N SER A 171 29.31 -0.69 20.40
CA SER A 171 29.38 -0.19 21.77
C SER A 171 30.36 0.98 21.87
N THR A 172 30.26 1.77 22.91
CA THR A 172 31.30 2.76 23.28
C THR A 172 32.48 2.12 24.01
N SER A 173 32.40 0.83 24.32
CA SER A 173 33.49 0.03 24.90
C SER A 173 34.00 -1.00 23.91
N PRO A 174 35.29 -1.37 23.97
CA PRO A 174 35.88 -2.39 23.08
C PRO A 174 35.21 -3.75 23.16
N ALA A 175 35.40 -4.56 22.13
CA ALA A 175 34.92 -5.92 21.98
C ALA A 175 33.40 -6.07 22.09
N PRO A 176 32.59 -5.34 21.29
CA PRO A 176 31.13 -5.46 21.32
C PRO A 176 30.68 -6.88 20.97
N THR A 177 29.62 -7.31 21.64
CA THR A 177 28.96 -8.60 21.47
C THR A 177 27.45 -8.40 21.28
N LEU A 178 26.66 -9.47 21.15
CA LEU A 178 25.20 -9.39 21.07
C LEU A 178 24.52 -8.95 22.40
N GLU A 179 25.27 -8.82 23.48
CA GLU A 179 24.79 -8.21 24.72
C GLU A 179 24.77 -6.67 24.67
N ASN A 180 25.48 -6.09 23.71
CA ASN A 180 25.49 -4.66 23.44
C ASN A 180 24.38 -4.30 22.43
N GLN A 181 24.43 -3.09 21.87
CA GLN A 181 23.55 -2.73 20.76
C GLN A 181 23.93 -3.51 19.51
N TYR A 182 22.93 -4.01 18.80
CA TYR A 182 23.13 -4.71 17.55
C TYR A 182 21.95 -4.55 16.61
N MET A 183 22.19 -4.76 15.33
CA MET A 183 21.16 -4.80 14.30
C MET A 183 21.33 -6.04 13.45
N ALA A 184 20.27 -6.84 13.41
CA ALA A 184 20.22 -8.13 12.75
C ALA A 184 19.62 -8.04 11.34
N LYS A 185 20.11 -8.93 10.48
CA LYS A 185 19.55 -9.24 9.15
C LYS A 185 19.40 -10.76 9.00
N PRO A 186 18.51 -11.23 8.09
CA PRO A 186 18.48 -12.65 7.73
C PRO A 186 19.85 -13.15 7.31
N GLY A 187 20.20 -14.36 7.72
CA GLY A 187 21.49 -14.97 7.42
C GLY A 187 21.67 -15.25 5.93
N ALA A 188 22.79 -14.80 5.34
CA ALA A 188 23.20 -15.08 3.98
C ALA A 188 24.72 -14.99 3.85
N ILE A 189 25.31 -15.78 2.94
CA ILE A 189 26.73 -15.63 2.58
C ILE A 189 26.87 -14.40 1.67
N GLY A 190 27.91 -13.60 1.88
CA GLY A 190 28.17 -12.40 1.09
C GLY A 190 28.27 -11.14 1.92
N GLU A 191 28.27 -10.02 1.22
CA GLU A 191 28.35 -8.69 1.81
C GLU A 191 26.97 -8.20 2.26
N PHE A 192 26.95 -7.46 3.37
CA PHE A 192 25.78 -6.78 3.88
C PHE A 192 26.15 -5.44 4.49
N GLU A 193 25.19 -4.54 4.53
CA GLU A 193 25.33 -3.25 5.20
C GLU A 193 24.09 -2.93 6.03
N VAL A 194 24.29 -2.09 7.05
CA VAL A 194 23.28 -1.68 8.02
C VAL A 194 23.47 -0.20 8.30
N GLU A 195 22.40 0.56 8.26
CA GLU A 195 22.38 1.95 8.70
C GLU A 195 22.02 1.99 10.19
N VAL A 196 22.84 2.68 10.97
CA VAL A 196 22.65 2.85 12.41
C VAL A 196 22.45 4.32 12.69
N ASP A 197 21.36 4.64 13.35
CA ASP A 197 20.97 5.99 13.75
C ASP A 197 20.97 6.16 15.27
N ASN A 198 20.69 7.39 15.71
CA ASN A 198 20.59 7.77 17.13
C ASN A 198 21.89 7.55 17.93
N LEU A 199 23.02 7.66 17.28
CA LEU A 199 24.31 7.64 17.93
C LEU A 199 24.57 8.97 18.67
N LEU A 200 25.37 8.89 19.73
CA LEU A 200 25.86 10.08 20.43
C LEU A 200 26.89 10.81 19.57
N ARG A 201 26.81 12.14 19.53
CA ARG A 201 27.74 12.99 18.81
C ARG A 201 29.13 12.97 19.46
N ASN A 202 30.16 13.21 18.65
CA ASN A 202 31.56 13.27 19.10
C ASN A 202 31.94 12.06 19.97
N THR A 203 31.44 10.87 19.60
CA THR A 203 31.61 9.66 20.40
C THR A 203 32.28 8.58 19.56
N THR A 204 33.29 7.95 20.12
CA THR A 204 33.96 6.80 19.50
C THR A 204 33.18 5.55 19.80
N TYR A 205 32.90 4.80 18.74
CA TYR A 205 32.24 3.50 18.80
C TYR A 205 33.17 2.40 18.27
N TYR A 206 33.07 1.24 18.90
CA TYR A 206 33.65 0.00 18.46
C TYR A 206 32.56 -0.82 17.78
N VAL A 207 32.86 -1.46 16.67
CA VAL A 207 31.90 -2.22 15.87
C VAL A 207 32.49 -3.54 15.43
N ARG A 208 31.68 -4.59 15.44
CA ARG A 208 32.01 -5.89 14.86
C ARG A 208 30.81 -6.41 14.05
N ALA A 209 31.08 -6.93 12.88
CA ALA A 209 30.11 -7.76 12.19
C ALA A 209 30.00 -9.11 12.89
N TYR A 210 28.85 -9.75 12.83
CA TYR A 210 28.64 -11.09 13.37
C TYR A 210 27.83 -11.97 12.43
N ALA A 211 28.01 -13.27 12.59
CA ALA A 211 27.18 -14.29 11.96
C ALA A 211 26.85 -15.38 12.98
N LYS A 212 25.61 -15.88 12.96
CA LYS A 212 25.10 -16.88 13.91
C LYS A 212 24.60 -18.12 13.17
N THR A 213 25.02 -19.27 13.66
CA THR A 213 24.57 -20.58 13.23
C THR A 213 24.28 -21.45 14.47
N ASP A 214 23.85 -22.71 14.28
CA ASP A 214 23.73 -23.68 15.37
C ASP A 214 25.07 -24.01 16.03
N ALA A 215 26.19 -23.79 15.34
CA ALA A 215 27.53 -23.95 15.91
C ALA A 215 27.90 -22.83 16.90
N GLY A 216 27.21 -21.69 16.86
CA GLY A 216 27.46 -20.53 17.70
C GLY A 216 27.53 -19.22 16.93
N VAL A 217 28.05 -18.19 17.59
CA VAL A 217 28.22 -16.84 17.03
C VAL A 217 29.71 -16.59 16.78
N ALA A 218 30.00 -16.16 15.56
CA ALA A 218 31.33 -15.63 15.22
C ALA A 218 31.27 -14.11 15.04
N PHE A 219 32.34 -13.46 15.39
CA PHE A 219 32.51 -12.00 15.25
C PHE A 219 33.69 -11.72 14.34
N GLY A 220 33.55 -10.73 13.47
CA GLY A 220 34.64 -10.19 12.67
C GLY A 220 35.61 -9.37 13.51
N GLU A 221 36.67 -8.87 12.84
CA GLU A 221 37.62 -7.96 13.45
C GLU A 221 36.90 -6.69 13.97
N GLU A 222 37.42 -6.15 15.07
CA GLU A 222 36.91 -4.89 15.58
C GLU A 222 37.37 -3.73 14.71
N LYS A 223 36.44 -2.84 14.38
CA LYS A 223 36.67 -1.54 13.75
C LYS A 223 36.19 -0.44 14.67
N THR A 224 36.68 0.76 14.44
CA THR A 224 36.26 1.94 15.22
C THR A 224 35.88 3.07 14.28
N PHE A 225 34.94 3.90 14.73
CA PHE A 225 34.65 5.18 14.12
C PHE A 225 34.28 6.19 15.21
N THR A 226 34.44 7.47 14.91
CA THR A 226 33.99 8.53 15.80
C THR A 226 32.97 9.38 15.07
N THR A 227 31.79 9.52 15.67
CA THR A 227 30.73 10.39 15.14
C THR A 227 31.20 11.85 15.14
N LEU A 228 30.71 12.61 14.17
CA LEU A 228 31.11 14.00 14.02
C LEU A 228 30.59 14.87 15.20
N ASN A 229 31.32 15.89 15.55
CA ASN A 229 30.93 16.88 16.57
C ASN A 229 30.05 18.00 15.97
N LEU A 230 29.47 17.77 14.82
CA LEU A 230 28.59 18.72 14.14
C LEU A 230 27.17 18.61 14.71
N ARG A 231 26.45 19.74 14.72
CA ARG A 231 25.06 19.83 15.11
C ARG A 231 24.18 19.91 13.86
N GLU A 232 22.92 19.46 14.01
CA GLU A 232 21.90 19.72 13.00
C GLU A 232 21.69 21.21 12.84
N PRO A 233 21.45 21.70 11.63
CA PRO A 233 21.16 23.12 11.40
C PRO A 233 19.85 23.53 12.08
N GLU A 234 19.80 24.79 12.51
CA GLU A 234 18.59 25.42 13.04
C GLU A 234 17.92 26.24 11.93
N LEU A 235 16.60 26.18 11.88
CA LEU A 235 15.79 26.89 10.88
C LEU A 235 14.73 27.76 11.57
N SER A 236 14.38 28.88 10.91
CA SER A 236 13.23 29.69 11.31
C SER A 236 11.94 28.92 11.07
N THR A 237 10.86 29.30 11.73
CA THR A 237 9.51 28.84 11.39
C THR A 237 9.18 29.19 9.94
N VAL A 238 8.45 28.31 9.26
CA VAL A 238 7.96 28.56 7.89
C VAL A 238 6.98 29.72 7.91
N THR A 239 7.19 30.70 7.04
CA THR A 239 6.23 31.77 6.77
C THR A 239 5.40 31.38 5.55
N VAL A 240 4.08 31.40 5.70
CA VAL A 240 3.11 31.17 4.61
C VAL A 240 2.62 32.52 4.10
N ASP A 241 2.63 32.71 2.79
CA ASP A 241 1.99 33.85 2.15
C ASP A 241 0.47 33.66 2.15
N ASN A 242 -0.20 34.12 3.20
CA ASN A 242 -1.62 33.92 3.43
C ASN A 242 -2.52 34.60 2.37
N GLU A 243 -2.04 35.66 1.71
CA GLU A 243 -2.79 36.36 0.67
C GLU A 243 -2.84 35.53 -0.63
N ASN A 244 -1.80 34.76 -0.87
CA ASN A 244 -1.61 33.95 -2.07
C ASN A 244 -1.72 32.44 -1.84
N ILE A 245 -2.50 32.00 -0.85
CA ILE A 245 -2.88 30.58 -0.74
C ILE A 245 -3.79 30.24 -1.90
N GLY A 246 -3.37 29.31 -2.76
CA GLY A 246 -4.16 28.81 -3.88
C GLY A 246 -4.97 27.56 -3.52
N MET A 247 -5.71 27.06 -4.48
CA MET A 247 -6.39 25.76 -4.39
C MET A 247 -5.38 24.60 -4.46
N PHE A 248 -4.34 24.72 -5.27
CA PHE A 248 -3.38 23.67 -5.58
C PHE A 248 -1.93 24.08 -5.30
N SER A 249 -1.72 25.23 -4.73
CA SER A 249 -0.39 25.71 -4.39
C SER A 249 -0.37 26.62 -3.16
N VAL A 250 0.79 26.67 -2.51
CA VAL A 250 1.08 27.53 -1.37
C VAL A 250 2.49 28.07 -1.51
N LYS A 251 2.65 29.38 -1.38
CA LYS A 251 3.99 30.00 -1.30
C LYS A 251 4.48 30.03 0.13
N VAL A 252 5.71 29.54 0.32
CA VAL A 252 6.35 29.41 1.62
C VAL A 252 7.75 29.98 1.59
N SER A 253 8.21 30.48 2.74
CA SER A 253 9.59 30.92 2.95
C SER A 253 10.08 30.56 4.36
N ALA A 254 11.38 30.39 4.49
CA ALA A 254 12.07 30.17 5.75
C ALA A 254 13.55 30.56 5.60
N SER A 255 14.31 30.55 6.67
CA SER A 255 15.77 30.73 6.63
C SER A 255 16.45 29.73 7.57
N ILE A 256 17.67 29.33 7.21
CA ILE A 256 18.56 28.59 8.10
C ILE A 256 19.20 29.62 9.01
N THR A 257 18.98 29.50 10.32
CA THR A 257 19.44 30.48 11.33
C THR A 257 20.80 30.12 11.88
N ASN A 258 21.17 28.83 11.87
CA ASN A 258 22.48 28.40 12.34
C ASN A 258 22.90 27.09 11.64
N LEU A 259 24.09 27.06 11.08
CA LEU A 259 24.72 25.90 10.45
C LEU A 259 25.71 25.17 11.33
N TYR A 260 26.05 25.75 12.49
CA TYR A 260 27.10 25.24 13.40
C TYR A 260 28.43 24.90 12.71
N GLY A 261 28.78 25.67 11.69
CA GLY A 261 30.02 25.51 10.95
C GLY A 261 29.99 24.40 9.87
N SER A 262 28.82 23.87 9.60
CA SER A 262 28.63 22.87 8.53
C SER A 262 28.24 23.53 7.22
N GLU A 263 28.58 22.90 6.10
CA GLU A 263 28.08 23.28 4.78
C GLU A 263 26.71 22.66 4.53
N ILE A 264 25.87 23.35 3.75
CA ILE A 264 24.55 22.87 3.34
C ILE A 264 24.77 21.83 2.23
N VAL A 265 24.29 20.61 2.44
CA VAL A 265 24.25 19.54 1.43
C VAL A 265 22.95 19.63 0.63
N GLU A 266 21.82 19.86 1.32
CA GLU A 266 20.49 19.98 0.74
C GLU A 266 19.63 20.85 1.64
N LYS A 267 18.67 21.58 1.06
CA LYS A 267 17.67 22.34 1.80
C LYS A 267 16.37 22.42 1.03
N GLY A 268 15.26 22.60 1.74
CA GLY A 268 13.95 22.66 1.08
C GLY A 268 12.79 22.71 2.05
N PHE A 269 11.64 22.32 1.52
CA PHE A 269 10.40 22.18 2.27
C PHE A 269 9.86 20.77 2.11
N CYS A 270 9.31 20.21 3.19
CA CYS A 270 8.56 18.97 3.18
C CYS A 270 7.16 19.20 3.74
N TRP A 271 6.18 18.42 3.22
CA TRP A 271 4.80 18.57 3.63
C TRP A 271 4.06 17.23 3.64
N SER A 272 2.99 17.18 4.41
CA SER A 272 2.10 16.02 4.51
C SER A 272 0.71 16.46 4.97
N ILE A 273 -0.27 15.59 4.79
CA ILE A 273 -1.60 15.72 5.42
C ILE A 273 -1.60 15.22 6.88
N THR A 274 -0.51 14.63 7.33
CA THR A 274 -0.27 14.22 8.71
C THR A 274 0.84 15.06 9.33
N SER A 275 0.80 15.24 10.65
CA SER A 275 1.78 16.00 11.42
C SER A 275 3.20 15.42 11.31
N ASN A 276 4.20 16.28 11.47
CA ASN A 276 5.63 15.98 11.42
C ASN A 276 6.14 15.44 10.07
N PRO A 277 5.94 16.16 8.95
CA PRO A 277 6.50 15.76 7.67
C PRO A 277 8.04 15.72 7.71
N LEU A 278 8.60 14.75 6.99
CA LEU A 278 10.03 14.57 6.82
C LEU A 278 10.40 14.66 5.34
N ASN A 279 11.65 15.01 5.05
CA ASN A 279 12.17 15.09 3.68
C ASN A 279 12.32 13.74 2.96
N THR A 280 12.02 12.63 3.65
CA THR A 280 11.86 11.30 3.04
C THR A 280 10.48 11.08 2.42
N GLY A 281 9.51 11.95 2.70
CA GLY A 281 8.18 11.97 2.09
C GLY A 281 8.07 13.00 0.98
N GLU A 282 6.90 13.62 0.83
CA GLU A 282 6.68 14.72 -0.13
C GLU A 282 7.55 15.92 0.25
N HIS A 283 8.45 16.30 -0.65
CA HIS A 283 9.37 17.42 -0.43
C HIS A 283 9.75 18.14 -1.72
N LEU A 284 10.27 19.35 -1.57
CA LEU A 284 10.79 20.17 -2.65
C LEU A 284 12.17 20.72 -2.26
N ILE A 285 13.18 20.40 -3.04
CA ILE A 285 14.54 20.90 -2.87
C ILE A 285 14.62 22.33 -3.40
N VAL A 286 15.15 23.24 -2.59
CA VAL A 286 15.41 24.63 -2.96
C VAL A 286 16.88 24.79 -3.32
N SER A 287 17.15 25.15 -4.57
CA SER A 287 18.51 25.35 -5.10
C SER A 287 19.11 26.69 -4.62
N GLY A 288 20.46 26.75 -4.59
CA GLY A 288 21.24 27.94 -4.26
C GLY A 288 21.97 27.82 -2.92
N ASP A 289 23.06 28.56 -2.80
CA ASP A 289 24.02 28.43 -1.68
C ASP A 289 23.67 29.30 -0.44
N GLY A 290 22.64 30.14 -0.54
CA GLY A 290 22.21 31.03 0.57
C GLY A 290 21.46 30.29 1.67
N VAL A 291 21.29 30.97 2.80
CA VAL A 291 20.55 30.45 3.96
C VAL A 291 19.02 30.63 3.82
N ASP A 292 18.58 31.50 2.92
CA ASP A 292 17.16 31.74 2.71
C ASP A 292 16.54 30.67 1.79
N LEU A 293 15.31 30.31 2.10
CA LEU A 293 14.49 29.38 1.35
C LEU A 293 13.18 30.05 0.95
N SER A 294 12.81 29.95 -0.32
CA SER A 294 11.50 30.37 -0.80
C SER A 294 11.07 29.41 -1.92
N ALA A 295 9.83 28.98 -1.87
CA ALA A 295 9.27 28.07 -2.86
C ALA A 295 7.75 28.23 -2.99
N GLU A 296 7.23 27.77 -4.12
CA GLU A 296 5.82 27.53 -4.31
C GLU A 296 5.59 26.00 -4.34
N LEU A 297 4.96 25.48 -3.29
CA LEU A 297 4.52 24.09 -3.24
C LEU A 297 3.34 23.94 -4.17
N LYS A 298 3.43 23.00 -5.12
CA LYS A 298 2.43 22.80 -6.18
C LYS A 298 1.83 21.40 -6.11
N SER A 299 0.79 21.17 -6.93
CA SER A 299 0.09 19.88 -7.01
C SER A 299 -0.53 19.44 -5.70
N LEU A 300 -0.83 20.37 -4.82
CA LEU A 300 -1.57 20.12 -3.60
C LEU A 300 -3.03 19.82 -3.94
N LYS A 301 -3.73 19.16 -3.02
CA LYS A 301 -5.18 18.97 -3.12
C LYS A 301 -5.91 20.21 -2.62
N ALA A 302 -7.02 20.54 -3.23
CA ALA A 302 -7.87 21.65 -2.78
C ALA A 302 -8.52 21.33 -1.44
N TYR A 303 -8.84 22.38 -0.68
CA TYR A 303 -9.51 22.36 0.63
C TYR A 303 -8.90 21.38 1.62
N THR A 304 -7.60 21.15 1.54
CA THR A 304 -6.86 20.17 2.31
C THR A 304 -5.90 20.87 3.27
N THR A 305 -5.88 20.42 4.52
CA THR A 305 -4.91 20.91 5.51
C THR A 305 -3.60 20.16 5.32
N TYR A 306 -2.53 20.93 5.15
CA TYR A 306 -1.16 20.45 5.08
C TYR A 306 -0.37 20.93 6.28
N TYR A 307 0.51 20.08 6.76
CA TYR A 307 1.57 20.37 7.69
C TYR A 307 2.84 20.58 6.88
N ILE A 308 3.55 21.68 7.11
CA ILE A 308 4.72 22.07 6.32
C ILE A 308 5.88 22.37 7.26
N ARG A 309 7.07 21.88 6.90
CA ARG A 309 8.33 22.21 7.57
C ARG A 309 9.38 22.59 6.54
N ALA A 310 10.23 23.53 6.88
CA ALA A 310 11.49 23.70 6.18
C ALA A 310 12.50 22.70 6.73
N TYR A 311 13.44 22.26 5.91
CA TYR A 311 14.53 21.38 6.33
C TYR A 311 15.86 21.80 5.70
N ALA A 312 16.95 21.44 6.35
CA ALA A 312 18.29 21.53 5.80
C ALA A 312 19.12 20.34 6.24
N VAL A 313 19.88 19.77 5.31
CA VAL A 313 20.79 18.64 5.51
C VAL A 313 22.22 19.16 5.51
N THR A 314 22.96 18.77 6.51
CA THR A 314 24.39 19.05 6.64
C THR A 314 25.12 17.80 7.09
N LEU A 315 26.45 17.82 7.17
CA LEU A 315 27.21 16.75 7.82
C LEU A 315 26.85 16.59 9.30
N GLY A 316 26.26 17.59 9.94
CA GLY A 316 25.77 17.53 11.31
C GLY A 316 24.43 16.84 11.50
N GLY A 317 23.75 16.48 10.41
CA GLY A 317 22.42 15.88 10.39
C GLY A 317 21.41 16.72 9.63
N THR A 318 20.14 16.32 9.73
CA THR A 318 19.02 17.06 9.14
C THR A 318 18.28 17.85 10.21
N GLY A 319 18.29 19.15 10.08
CA GLY A 319 17.49 20.06 10.92
C GLY A 319 16.14 20.37 10.26
N TYR A 320 15.11 20.52 11.06
CA TYR A 320 13.77 20.89 10.64
C TYR A 320 13.28 22.12 11.41
N SER A 321 12.48 22.95 10.73
CA SER A 321 11.74 24.01 11.40
C SER A 321 10.61 23.46 12.27
N GLU A 322 10.01 24.32 13.11
CA GLU A 322 8.68 24.06 13.64
C GLU A 322 7.67 23.88 12.49
N GLU A 323 6.66 23.10 12.76
CA GLU A 323 5.59 22.78 11.82
C GLU A 323 4.59 23.92 11.72
N VAL A 324 4.15 24.21 10.49
CA VAL A 324 3.07 25.16 10.22
C VAL A 324 1.93 24.46 9.50
N MET A 325 0.70 24.71 9.94
CA MET A 325 -0.50 24.24 9.27
C MET A 325 -0.99 25.29 8.27
N VAL A 326 -1.36 24.83 7.08
CA VAL A 326 -2.03 25.64 6.07
C VAL A 326 -3.16 24.85 5.43
N LYS A 327 -4.30 25.48 5.22
CA LYS A 327 -5.41 24.88 4.46
C LYS A 327 -5.51 25.54 3.10
N THR A 328 -5.39 24.74 2.03
CA THR A 328 -5.59 25.20 0.66
C THR A 328 -7.03 25.69 0.45
N LYS A 329 -7.23 26.63 -0.49
CA LYS A 329 -8.57 27.12 -0.83
C LYS A 329 -9.38 26.05 -1.58
N THR A 330 -10.69 26.19 -1.56
CA THR A 330 -11.62 25.48 -2.45
C THR A 330 -11.97 26.36 -3.65
N LEU A 331 -12.88 25.88 -4.51
CA LEU A 331 -13.43 26.65 -5.63
C LEU A 331 -14.00 27.98 -5.11
N GLU A 332 -13.64 29.07 -5.79
CA GLU A 332 -14.27 30.37 -5.56
C GLU A 332 -15.67 30.35 -6.16
N THR A 333 -16.65 30.17 -5.32
CA THR A 333 -18.07 30.23 -5.65
C THR A 333 -18.82 30.89 -4.50
N ASP A 334 -20.06 31.33 -4.77
CA ASP A 334 -20.92 31.88 -3.73
C ASP A 334 -21.42 30.77 -2.80
N TRP A 335 -20.86 30.70 -1.60
CA TRP A 335 -21.24 29.74 -0.58
C TRP A 335 -22.33 30.28 0.33
N VAL A 336 -23.36 29.46 0.59
CA VAL A 336 -24.37 29.73 1.62
C VAL A 336 -24.14 28.78 2.79
N THR A 337 -24.05 29.33 4.00
CA THR A 337 -24.00 28.51 5.22
C THR A 337 -25.41 28.13 5.63
N VAL A 338 -25.69 26.83 5.69
CA VAL A 338 -26.95 26.27 6.15
C VAL A 338 -26.78 25.76 7.56
N THR A 339 -27.63 26.22 8.47
CA THR A 339 -27.70 25.73 9.86
C THR A 339 -29.03 25.00 10.01
N PRO A 340 -29.05 23.66 9.94
CA PRO A 340 -30.28 22.88 10.05
C PRO A 340 -30.98 23.07 11.37
N ALA A 341 -32.32 23.02 11.37
CA ALA A 341 -33.07 22.81 12.60
C ALA A 341 -32.71 21.43 13.20
N VAL A 342 -32.77 21.29 14.50
CA VAL A 342 -32.45 20.04 15.17
C VAL A 342 -33.69 19.54 15.94
N PRO A 343 -34.32 18.43 15.51
CA PRO A 343 -34.09 17.68 14.27
C PRO A 343 -34.62 18.38 13.02
N PHE A 344 -34.01 18.10 11.85
CA PHE A 344 -34.55 18.46 10.54
C PHE A 344 -35.57 17.41 10.10
N LEU A 345 -36.74 17.84 9.67
CA LEU A 345 -37.81 16.94 9.22
C LEU A 345 -37.80 16.83 7.68
N MET A 346 -37.39 15.70 7.16
CA MET A 346 -37.25 15.43 5.72
C MET A 346 -38.45 14.67 5.15
N GLY A 347 -38.84 14.98 3.89
CA GLY A 347 -39.74 14.13 3.09
C GLY A 347 -41.23 14.50 3.19
N TRP A 348 -41.59 15.73 3.57
CA TRP A 348 -42.97 16.22 3.53
C TRP A 348 -43.04 17.73 3.28
N CYS A 349 -44.18 18.23 2.86
CA CYS A 349 -44.47 19.67 2.75
C CYS A 349 -45.94 19.95 3.07
N TYR A 350 -46.27 21.24 3.19
CA TYR A 350 -47.69 21.66 3.22
C TYR A 350 -48.20 21.92 1.78
N GLU A 351 -49.45 21.59 1.54
CA GLU A 351 -50.17 21.98 0.36
C GLU A 351 -50.72 23.44 0.53
N THR A 352 -51.16 24.04 -0.56
CA THR A 352 -51.75 25.40 -0.55
C THR A 352 -52.99 25.54 0.30
N ASP A 353 -53.66 24.43 0.63
CA ASP A 353 -54.81 24.39 1.52
C ASP A 353 -54.43 24.18 3.00
N GLY A 354 -53.16 24.15 3.32
CA GLY A 354 -52.61 23.91 4.65
C GLY A 354 -52.57 22.46 5.10
N SER A 355 -52.97 21.51 4.26
CA SER A 355 -52.83 20.06 4.54
C SER A 355 -51.39 19.59 4.36
N LYS A 356 -51.00 18.56 5.11
CA LYS A 356 -49.71 17.90 4.95
C LYS A 356 -49.76 16.95 3.75
N SER A 357 -48.84 17.09 2.82
CA SER A 357 -48.62 16.14 1.75
C SER A 357 -47.35 15.32 2.02
N ALA A 358 -47.50 14.01 2.11
CA ALA A 358 -46.40 13.08 2.15
C ALA A 358 -45.94 12.76 0.72
N ASN A 359 -44.66 12.45 0.52
CA ASN A 359 -44.15 12.06 -0.78
C ASN A 359 -44.63 10.65 -1.15
N ALA A 360 -45.86 10.56 -1.67
CA ALA A 360 -46.51 9.29 -2.06
C ALA A 360 -45.75 8.54 -3.22
N PHE A 361 -44.89 9.25 -3.98
CA PHE A 361 -44.17 8.68 -5.10
C PHE A 361 -42.88 7.95 -4.74
N VAL A 362 -42.46 7.92 -3.48
CA VAL A 362 -41.12 7.48 -3.08
C VAL A 362 -41.11 6.22 -2.23
N GLY A 363 -42.15 5.39 -2.35
CA GLY A 363 -42.18 4.10 -1.65
C GLY A 363 -42.21 4.18 -0.13
N ARG A 364 -42.54 5.33 0.44
CA ARG A 364 -42.97 5.45 1.85
C ARG A 364 -44.38 4.91 1.99
N ASN A 365 -44.60 4.15 3.01
CA ASN A 365 -45.98 3.91 3.48
C ASN A 365 -46.64 5.28 3.71
N THR A 366 -47.77 5.49 3.09
CA THR A 366 -48.55 6.73 3.07
C THR A 366 -48.93 7.28 4.45
N ASN A 367 -48.56 6.63 5.53
CA ASN A 367 -48.86 6.98 6.94
C ASN A 367 -47.61 7.22 7.80
N SER A 368 -46.42 7.36 7.22
CA SER A 368 -45.23 7.57 8.03
C SER A 368 -44.95 9.06 8.28
N ASP A 369 -44.62 9.37 9.53
CA ASP A 369 -44.13 10.67 9.96
C ASP A 369 -42.89 11.10 9.14
N PRO A 370 -42.59 12.43 9.08
CA PRO A 370 -41.34 12.92 8.50
C PRO A 370 -40.16 12.21 9.13
N LEU A 371 -39.11 11.98 8.30
CA LEU A 371 -37.89 11.44 8.80
C LEU A 371 -37.08 12.51 9.54
N GLU A 372 -36.83 12.28 10.82
CA GLU A 372 -35.96 13.16 11.62
C GLU A 372 -34.49 12.89 11.28
N VAL A 373 -33.80 13.95 10.90
CA VAL A 373 -32.35 13.89 10.56
C VAL A 373 -31.60 14.93 11.38
N THR A 374 -30.50 14.50 11.99
CA THR A 374 -29.57 15.42 12.66
C THR A 374 -28.39 15.66 11.74
N MET A 375 -28.08 16.91 11.46
CA MET A 375 -26.96 17.32 10.62
C MET A 375 -26.20 18.47 11.26
N ASN A 376 -24.89 18.47 11.11
CA ASN A 376 -24.05 19.63 11.43
C ASN A 376 -24.26 20.75 10.42
N PRO A 377 -23.97 22.01 10.78
CA PRO A 377 -23.91 23.11 9.82
C PRO A 377 -22.95 22.80 8.67
N TYR A 378 -23.33 23.17 7.46
CA TYR A 378 -22.56 22.95 6.23
C TYR A 378 -22.64 24.15 5.31
N LYS A 379 -21.79 24.19 4.29
CA LYS A 379 -21.88 25.16 3.20
C LYS A 379 -22.35 24.48 1.93
N ILE A 380 -23.21 25.16 1.17
CA ILE A 380 -23.71 24.68 -0.13
C ILE A 380 -23.55 25.79 -1.17
N GLY A 381 -23.32 25.43 -2.41
CA GLY A 381 -23.27 26.39 -3.50
C GLY A 381 -24.59 27.14 -3.64
N LYS A 382 -24.53 28.47 -3.71
CA LYS A 382 -25.69 29.34 -3.89
C LYS A 382 -26.45 29.01 -5.16
N TYR A 383 -25.72 28.56 -6.18
CA TYR A 383 -26.20 28.21 -7.50
C TYR A 383 -25.79 26.78 -7.87
N GLU A 384 -26.38 26.28 -8.96
CA GLU A 384 -25.90 25.12 -9.69
C GLU A 384 -24.50 25.40 -10.27
N VAL A 385 -23.67 24.35 -10.47
CA VAL A 385 -22.36 24.48 -11.13
C VAL A 385 -22.56 24.89 -12.58
N THR A 386 -21.86 25.95 -13.01
CA THR A 386 -21.97 26.54 -14.33
C THR A 386 -21.14 25.85 -15.40
N ASN A 387 -21.47 26.11 -16.67
CA ASN A 387 -20.67 25.69 -17.82
C ASN A 387 -19.22 26.21 -17.72
N ARG A 388 -19.03 27.46 -17.28
CA ARG A 388 -17.69 28.05 -17.07
C ARG A 388 -16.86 27.25 -16.05
N GLU A 389 -17.44 27.00 -14.89
CA GLU A 389 -16.75 26.27 -13.80
C GLU A 389 -16.40 24.85 -14.23
N PHE A 390 -17.34 24.18 -14.92
CA PHE A 390 -17.12 22.81 -15.37
C PHE A 390 -16.10 22.69 -16.50
N ALA A 391 -16.11 23.59 -17.47
CA ALA A 391 -15.11 23.64 -18.53
C ALA A 391 -13.71 23.94 -17.97
N ALA A 392 -13.60 24.86 -17.00
CA ALA A 392 -12.34 25.11 -16.29
C ALA A 392 -11.82 23.85 -15.56
N PHE A 393 -12.71 23.13 -14.89
CA PHE A 393 -12.37 21.83 -14.27
C PHE A 393 -11.84 20.85 -15.32
N MET A 394 -12.56 20.63 -16.41
CA MET A 394 -12.18 19.68 -17.46
C MET A 394 -10.79 20.01 -18.06
N ASN A 395 -10.47 21.29 -18.20
CA ASN A 395 -9.17 21.76 -18.69
C ASN A 395 -8.06 21.51 -17.67
N LEU A 396 -8.29 21.75 -16.39
CA LEU A 396 -7.33 21.51 -15.33
C LEU A 396 -7.17 20.01 -15.02
N TYR A 397 -8.27 19.29 -15.02
CA TYR A 397 -8.27 17.84 -14.79
C TYR A 397 -7.63 17.10 -15.96
N GLY A 398 -7.82 17.56 -17.20
CA GLY A 398 -7.15 17.06 -18.40
C GLY A 398 -7.56 15.62 -18.80
N SER A 399 -8.79 15.21 -18.49
CA SER A 399 -9.36 13.91 -18.89
C SER A 399 -10.88 14.00 -18.94
N ASP A 400 -11.49 13.23 -19.82
CA ASP A 400 -12.94 13.03 -19.90
C ASP A 400 -13.42 11.73 -19.23
N VAL A 401 -12.48 11.03 -18.60
CA VAL A 401 -12.75 9.89 -17.73
C VAL A 401 -12.07 10.08 -16.37
N VAL A 402 -12.62 9.44 -15.34
CA VAL A 402 -12.03 9.41 -13.99
C VAL A 402 -10.65 8.75 -14.03
N LYS A 403 -9.63 9.42 -13.50
CA LYS A 403 -8.22 9.02 -13.62
C LYS A 403 -7.76 7.96 -12.62
N SER A 404 -8.43 7.85 -11.48
CA SER A 404 -7.99 6.96 -10.39
C SER A 404 -9.10 6.68 -9.38
N GLY A 405 -8.86 5.70 -8.50
CA GLY A 405 -9.78 5.33 -7.42
C GLY A 405 -10.86 4.35 -7.86
N ASN A 406 -11.88 4.18 -7.03
CA ASN A 406 -12.93 3.17 -7.25
C ASN A 406 -13.76 3.37 -8.52
N ASN A 407 -13.76 4.56 -9.08
CA ASN A 407 -14.52 4.95 -10.27
C ASN A 407 -13.64 5.14 -11.50
N GLU A 408 -12.39 4.68 -11.48
CA GLU A 408 -11.44 4.82 -12.59
C GLU A 408 -12.04 4.32 -13.92
N GLY A 409 -11.83 5.09 -14.98
CA GLY A 409 -12.31 4.79 -16.33
C GLY A 409 -13.77 5.15 -16.59
N GLN A 410 -14.55 5.60 -15.59
CA GLN A 410 -15.92 6.07 -15.80
C GLN A 410 -15.94 7.41 -16.53
N ASN A 411 -16.88 7.57 -17.47
CA ASN A 411 -17.04 8.82 -18.20
C ASN A 411 -17.49 9.95 -17.25
N ILE A 412 -16.87 11.11 -17.41
CA ILE A 412 -17.21 12.33 -16.67
C ILE A 412 -18.32 13.11 -17.37
N PHE A 413 -18.23 13.22 -18.70
CA PHE A 413 -19.03 14.15 -19.48
C PHE A 413 -19.32 13.62 -20.90
N PHE A 414 -20.53 13.81 -21.39
CA PHE A 414 -20.94 13.34 -22.71
C PHE A 414 -21.05 14.43 -23.81
N GLY A 415 -20.82 15.69 -23.49
CA GLY A 415 -20.79 16.77 -24.49
C GLY A 415 -22.06 16.91 -25.28
N ILE A 416 -23.22 16.99 -24.62
CA ILE A 416 -24.53 17.17 -25.29
C ILE A 416 -24.73 18.62 -25.74
N ALA A 417 -25.56 18.82 -26.77
CA ALA A 417 -25.75 20.12 -27.38
C ALA A 417 -26.31 21.20 -26.43
N GLU A 418 -27.11 20.80 -25.47
CA GLU A 418 -27.74 21.69 -24.48
C GLU A 418 -26.74 22.31 -23.50
N CYS A 419 -25.61 21.67 -23.22
CA CYS A 419 -24.62 22.21 -22.28
C CYS A 419 -23.72 23.30 -22.85
N LYS A 420 -23.68 23.46 -24.17
CA LYS A 420 -22.88 24.49 -24.83
C LYS A 420 -21.38 24.45 -24.49
N ILE A 421 -20.87 23.28 -24.09
CA ILE A 421 -19.44 23.01 -23.89
C ILE A 421 -18.95 22.08 -25.00
N SER A 422 -17.86 22.44 -25.66
CA SER A 422 -17.28 21.65 -26.74
C SER A 422 -15.76 21.67 -26.69
N LYS A 423 -15.11 20.69 -27.35
CA LYS A 423 -13.66 20.69 -27.52
C LYS A 423 -13.22 21.61 -28.65
N SER A 424 -12.26 22.49 -28.37
CA SER A 424 -11.53 23.30 -29.36
C SER A 424 -10.03 22.96 -29.21
N GLY A 425 -9.53 22.12 -30.08
CA GLY A 425 -8.20 21.50 -29.90
C GLY A 425 -8.18 20.64 -28.66
N ASN A 426 -7.25 20.92 -27.75
CA ASN A 426 -7.13 20.20 -26.49
C ASN A 426 -7.93 20.80 -25.32
N ASN A 427 -8.59 21.94 -25.55
CA ASN A 427 -9.31 22.66 -24.51
C ASN A 427 -10.83 22.50 -24.64
N TRP A 428 -11.51 22.46 -23.51
CA TRP A 428 -12.93 22.59 -23.39
C TRP A 428 -13.31 24.09 -23.34
N VAL A 429 -14.20 24.50 -24.19
CA VAL A 429 -14.64 25.88 -24.32
C VAL A 429 -16.17 25.97 -24.23
N VAL A 430 -16.64 27.03 -23.63
CA VAL A 430 -18.07 27.35 -23.53
C VAL A 430 -18.48 28.23 -24.71
N GLU A 431 -19.65 27.99 -25.29
CA GLU A 431 -20.25 28.89 -26.28
C GLU A 431 -20.54 30.25 -25.63
N ASN A 432 -20.16 31.32 -26.32
CA ASN A 432 -20.30 32.70 -25.81
C ASN A 432 -21.76 33.05 -25.43
N GLY A 433 -21.94 33.55 -24.21
CA GLY A 433 -23.24 33.86 -23.63
C GLY A 433 -23.90 32.72 -22.85
N TYR A 434 -23.26 31.55 -22.75
CA TYR A 434 -23.75 30.40 -21.98
C TYR A 434 -22.89 30.07 -20.77
N GLU A 435 -21.98 30.95 -20.41
CA GLU A 435 -21.00 30.70 -19.32
C GLU A 435 -21.67 30.51 -17.95
N GLU A 436 -22.76 31.26 -17.70
CA GLU A 436 -23.47 31.27 -16.42
C GLU A 436 -24.69 30.32 -16.38
N TYR A 437 -24.90 29.54 -17.44
CA TYR A 437 -25.92 28.49 -17.46
C TYR A 437 -25.43 27.28 -16.71
N PRO A 438 -26.33 26.50 -16.05
CA PRO A 438 -25.95 25.27 -15.38
C PRO A 438 -25.38 24.25 -16.36
N VAL A 439 -24.36 23.53 -15.93
CA VAL A 439 -23.82 22.44 -16.73
C VAL A 439 -24.78 21.26 -16.73
N VAL A 440 -24.97 20.66 -17.90
CA VAL A 440 -25.75 19.42 -18.10
C VAL A 440 -24.96 18.43 -18.94
N GLY A 441 -25.44 17.21 -19.04
CA GLY A 441 -24.68 16.17 -19.75
C GLY A 441 -23.56 15.54 -18.92
N VAL A 442 -23.50 15.84 -17.63
CA VAL A 442 -22.53 15.32 -16.65
C VAL A 442 -23.06 14.04 -16.03
N THR A 443 -22.22 13.03 -15.93
CA THR A 443 -22.54 11.80 -15.17
C THR A 443 -22.44 12.07 -13.68
N TRP A 444 -22.98 11.18 -12.86
CA TRP A 444 -22.74 11.25 -11.41
C TRP A 444 -21.25 11.19 -11.08
N TYR A 445 -20.51 10.33 -11.79
CA TYR A 445 -19.06 10.22 -11.63
C TYR A 445 -18.34 11.52 -11.93
N GLY A 446 -18.77 12.23 -12.98
CA GLY A 446 -18.21 13.53 -13.33
C GLY A 446 -18.53 14.62 -12.32
N ALA A 447 -19.76 14.66 -11.81
CA ALA A 447 -20.16 15.59 -10.77
C ALA A 447 -19.40 15.34 -9.46
N ASN A 448 -19.25 14.06 -9.08
CA ASN A 448 -18.49 13.67 -7.91
C ASN A 448 -16.99 13.98 -8.07
N GLU A 449 -16.41 13.73 -9.24
CA GLU A 449 -15.00 14.02 -9.51
C GLU A 449 -14.69 15.52 -9.50
N PHE A 450 -15.61 16.34 -10.06
CA PHE A 450 -15.55 17.80 -9.91
C PHE A 450 -15.48 18.21 -8.44
N CYS A 451 -16.38 17.66 -7.63
CA CYS A 451 -16.40 17.96 -6.19
C CYS A 451 -15.07 17.57 -5.52
N LEU A 452 -14.61 16.34 -5.71
CA LEU A 452 -13.36 15.84 -5.13
C LEU A 452 -12.15 16.66 -5.56
N PHE A 453 -12.10 17.08 -6.83
CA PHE A 453 -11.02 17.90 -7.37
C PHE A 453 -10.89 19.24 -6.64
N TYR A 454 -12.02 19.86 -6.28
CA TYR A 454 -12.05 21.12 -5.55
C TYR A 454 -12.17 20.96 -4.02
N GLY A 455 -12.06 19.74 -3.51
CA GLY A 455 -12.15 19.46 -2.07
C GLY A 455 -13.55 19.64 -1.48
N ALA A 456 -14.57 19.52 -2.34
CA ALA A 456 -15.99 19.57 -2.00
C ALA A 456 -16.62 18.17 -2.10
N SER A 457 -17.93 18.10 -1.92
CA SER A 457 -18.76 16.92 -2.13
C SER A 457 -20.04 17.29 -2.87
N LEU A 458 -20.71 16.31 -3.46
CA LEU A 458 -22.14 16.47 -3.75
C LEU A 458 -22.90 16.57 -2.41
N PRO A 459 -23.97 17.36 -2.31
CA PRO A 459 -24.83 17.32 -1.14
C PRO A 459 -25.44 15.93 -1.00
N ASN A 460 -25.53 15.42 0.23
CA ASN A 460 -26.38 14.28 0.47
C ASN A 460 -27.86 14.69 0.43
N GLU A 461 -28.75 13.72 0.41
CA GLU A 461 -30.18 13.99 0.20
C GLU A 461 -30.79 14.88 1.29
N ALA A 462 -30.39 14.69 2.55
CA ALA A 462 -30.87 15.51 3.66
C ALA A 462 -30.31 16.94 3.58
N GLN A 463 -29.04 17.12 3.25
CA GLN A 463 -28.43 18.44 3.03
C GLN A 463 -29.14 19.18 1.89
N TRP A 464 -29.37 18.48 0.77
CA TRP A 464 -30.05 19.09 -0.37
C TRP A 464 -31.46 19.55 -0.01
N GLU A 465 -32.29 18.69 0.62
CA GLU A 465 -33.65 19.05 0.97
C GLU A 465 -33.72 20.13 2.05
N CYS A 466 -32.83 20.11 3.04
CA CYS A 466 -32.74 21.15 4.06
C CYS A 466 -32.41 22.52 3.44
N ALA A 467 -31.45 22.56 2.50
CA ALA A 467 -31.09 23.75 1.74
C ALA A 467 -32.26 24.27 0.89
N ALA A 468 -32.95 23.37 0.18
CA ALA A 468 -34.10 23.71 -0.65
C ALA A 468 -35.26 24.29 0.15
N ARG A 469 -35.47 23.82 1.37
CA ARG A 469 -36.55 24.36 2.22
C ARG A 469 -36.29 25.75 2.76
N GLY A 470 -35.03 26.19 2.84
CA GLY A 470 -34.71 27.53 3.32
C GLY A 470 -35.17 27.80 4.75
N GLY A 471 -35.37 26.77 5.59
CA GLY A 471 -35.93 26.92 6.94
C GLY A 471 -37.46 27.03 6.98
N THR A 472 -38.15 26.82 5.86
CA THR A 472 -39.61 26.90 5.74
C THR A 472 -40.25 25.53 5.47
N THR A 473 -41.57 25.52 5.40
CA THR A 473 -42.38 24.36 5.01
C THR A 473 -43.01 24.51 3.64
N ASN A 474 -42.48 25.45 2.84
CA ASN A 474 -42.98 25.74 1.49
C ASN A 474 -42.92 24.49 0.59
N LYS A 475 -43.84 24.43 -0.36
CA LYS A 475 -43.94 23.35 -1.34
C LYS A 475 -42.73 23.32 -2.30
N TYR A 476 -42.33 24.49 -2.76
CA TYR A 476 -41.18 24.75 -3.59
C TYR A 476 -40.14 25.57 -2.83
N SER A 477 -38.94 25.66 -3.34
CA SER A 477 -37.86 26.35 -2.66
C SER A 477 -38.10 27.88 -2.62
N GLY A 478 -38.58 28.37 -1.49
CA GLY A 478 -38.87 29.77 -1.23
C GLY A 478 -40.31 30.21 -1.52
N SER A 479 -41.21 29.34 -2.06
CA SER A 479 -42.58 29.73 -2.35
C SER A 479 -43.56 28.56 -2.38
N MET A 480 -44.84 28.86 -2.23
CA MET A 480 -45.96 27.94 -2.52
C MET A 480 -46.32 27.96 -4.04
N ASN A 481 -45.79 28.89 -4.79
CA ASN A 481 -45.98 29.04 -6.24
C ASN A 481 -44.69 28.74 -7.01
N ALA A 482 -44.70 27.70 -7.86
CA ALA A 482 -43.53 27.30 -8.63
C ALA A 482 -43.01 28.39 -9.56
N ASP A 483 -43.87 29.17 -10.16
CA ASP A 483 -43.49 30.17 -11.19
C ASP A 483 -42.64 31.32 -10.64
N GLU A 484 -42.70 31.56 -9.34
CA GLU A 484 -41.88 32.57 -8.67
C GLU A 484 -40.42 32.13 -8.50
N VAL A 485 -40.18 30.86 -8.28
CA VAL A 485 -38.90 30.30 -7.81
C VAL A 485 -38.30 29.25 -8.76
N ALA A 486 -39.05 28.83 -9.80
CA ALA A 486 -38.64 27.75 -10.68
C ALA A 486 -38.75 28.08 -12.17
N TRP A 487 -37.75 27.79 -12.94
CA TRP A 487 -37.89 27.56 -14.38
C TRP A 487 -38.43 26.15 -14.58
N ASN A 488 -39.63 26.07 -15.21
CA ASN A 488 -40.40 24.84 -15.36
C ASN A 488 -41.01 24.70 -16.75
N SER A 489 -41.70 23.62 -17.08
CA SER A 489 -42.22 23.36 -18.41
C SER A 489 -43.30 24.39 -18.89
N GLU A 490 -43.85 25.18 -17.98
CA GLU A 490 -44.88 26.19 -18.32
C GLU A 490 -44.27 27.57 -18.58
N ASN A 491 -43.09 27.86 -18.05
CA ASN A 491 -42.47 29.20 -18.15
C ASN A 491 -41.04 29.22 -18.71
N SER A 492 -40.38 28.08 -18.93
CA SER A 492 -39.00 27.98 -19.41
C SER A 492 -38.86 28.17 -20.94
N GLY A 493 -39.98 28.08 -21.70
CA GLY A 493 -39.91 27.99 -23.15
C GLY A 493 -39.23 26.71 -23.67
N GLY A 494 -39.10 25.68 -22.82
CA GLY A 494 -38.47 24.40 -23.14
C GLY A 494 -36.93 24.42 -23.16
N ALA A 495 -36.31 25.40 -22.52
CA ALA A 495 -34.86 25.58 -22.48
C ALA A 495 -34.32 25.83 -21.07
N LEU A 496 -33.02 25.61 -20.90
CA LEU A 496 -32.25 26.00 -19.73
C LEU A 496 -32.19 27.53 -19.61
N HIS A 497 -32.07 28.01 -18.40
CA HIS A 497 -31.90 29.42 -18.10
C HIS A 497 -30.62 29.67 -17.30
N GLU A 498 -30.15 30.93 -17.40
CA GLU A 498 -29.03 31.40 -16.61
C GLU A 498 -29.36 31.27 -15.10
N LYS A 499 -28.36 30.86 -14.31
CA LYS A 499 -28.50 30.66 -12.86
C LYS A 499 -29.02 31.91 -12.15
N GLY A 500 -29.83 31.73 -11.12
CA GLY A 500 -30.22 32.82 -10.21
C GLY A 500 -31.17 33.85 -10.81
N THR A 501 -31.87 33.53 -11.89
CA THR A 501 -32.79 34.46 -12.56
C THR A 501 -34.25 34.39 -12.06
N LYS A 502 -34.55 33.42 -11.17
CA LYS A 502 -35.76 33.33 -10.36
C LYS A 502 -35.51 33.82 -8.94
N ALA A 503 -36.51 33.83 -8.08
CA ALA A 503 -36.36 34.24 -6.70
C ALA A 503 -35.60 33.17 -5.88
N ALA A 504 -34.75 33.63 -4.96
CA ALA A 504 -34.07 32.76 -3.99
C ALA A 504 -35.02 32.32 -2.88
N ASN A 505 -34.67 31.25 -2.19
CA ASN A 505 -35.30 30.90 -0.93
C ASN A 505 -34.76 31.77 0.23
N GLU A 506 -35.25 31.54 1.44
CA GLU A 506 -34.93 32.36 2.62
C GLU A 506 -33.46 32.20 3.10
N TYR A 507 -32.75 31.16 2.64
CA TYR A 507 -31.29 31.06 2.81
C TYR A 507 -30.51 31.79 1.73
N GLY A 508 -31.20 32.35 0.71
CA GLY A 508 -30.57 33.01 -0.42
C GLY A 508 -30.03 32.04 -1.49
N ILE A 509 -30.55 30.81 -1.53
CA ILE A 509 -30.17 29.76 -2.49
C ILE A 509 -31.16 29.77 -3.64
N TYR A 510 -30.67 29.68 -4.88
CA TYR A 510 -31.45 29.75 -6.10
C TYR A 510 -31.59 28.40 -6.78
N ASP A 511 -32.59 28.26 -7.62
CA ASP A 511 -32.78 27.17 -8.58
C ASP A 511 -32.88 25.76 -7.93
N MET A 512 -33.23 25.72 -6.62
CA MET A 512 -33.47 24.44 -5.91
C MET A 512 -34.80 23.78 -6.32
N SER A 513 -35.63 24.48 -7.12
CA SER A 513 -36.82 23.97 -7.78
C SER A 513 -36.74 24.39 -9.24
N GLY A 514 -36.76 23.43 -10.20
CA GLY A 514 -36.67 23.70 -11.63
C GLY A 514 -35.25 23.90 -12.15
N ASN A 515 -35.12 24.54 -13.31
CA ASN A 515 -33.93 24.71 -14.11
C ASN A 515 -33.27 23.35 -14.44
N VAL A 516 -32.40 22.79 -13.60
CA VAL A 516 -31.90 21.40 -13.76
C VAL A 516 -32.20 20.55 -12.55
N ALA A 517 -32.44 19.28 -12.77
CA ALA A 517 -32.42 18.28 -11.69
C ALA A 517 -30.97 18.05 -11.26
N GLU A 518 -30.75 17.88 -9.96
CA GLU A 518 -29.42 17.88 -9.42
C GLU A 518 -29.01 16.51 -8.88
N TRP A 519 -27.81 16.05 -9.27
CA TRP A 519 -27.18 14.90 -8.67
C TRP A 519 -26.95 15.12 -7.17
N ILE A 520 -27.30 14.09 -6.38
CA ILE A 520 -26.94 14.02 -4.97
C ILE A 520 -25.98 12.85 -4.73
N PHE A 521 -25.34 12.86 -3.57
CA PHE A 521 -24.36 11.82 -3.22
C PHE A 521 -25.00 10.45 -3.03
N ASP A 522 -26.23 10.41 -2.55
CA ASP A 522 -26.93 9.20 -2.14
C ASP A 522 -27.27 8.26 -3.30
N TRP A 523 -27.23 6.97 -2.99
CA TRP A 523 -27.92 5.98 -3.77
C TRP A 523 -29.43 6.12 -3.54
N TYR A 524 -30.19 5.98 -4.64
CA TYR A 524 -31.65 6.05 -4.51
C TYR A 524 -32.18 4.75 -3.90
N ASP A 525 -32.78 4.86 -2.71
CA ASP A 525 -33.48 3.76 -2.04
C ASP A 525 -34.68 4.31 -1.26
N THR A 526 -35.51 3.41 -0.73
CA THR A 526 -36.55 3.78 0.23
C THR A 526 -35.87 4.29 1.51
N TYR A 527 -36.39 5.38 2.08
CA TYR A 527 -35.89 5.84 3.36
C TYR A 527 -36.05 4.73 4.42
N SER A 528 -34.99 4.36 5.06
CA SER A 528 -35.03 3.53 6.25
C SER A 528 -35.49 4.36 7.45
N ALA A 529 -35.95 3.71 8.53
CA ALA A 529 -36.31 4.40 9.75
C ALA A 529 -35.18 5.21 10.39
N VAL A 530 -33.95 4.91 9.99
CA VAL A 530 -32.73 5.66 10.35
C VAL A 530 -32.02 6.02 9.06
N TYR A 531 -31.94 7.31 8.78
CA TYR A 531 -31.12 7.86 7.70
C TYR A 531 -29.71 8.13 8.25
N ASP A 532 -28.75 7.44 7.72
CA ASP A 532 -27.33 7.62 8.06
C ASP A 532 -26.63 8.27 6.86
N PRO A 533 -26.34 9.57 6.90
CA PRO A 533 -25.70 10.30 5.81
C PRO A 533 -24.26 9.81 5.54
N ASP A 534 -23.64 9.12 6.49
CA ASP A 534 -22.25 8.67 6.41
C ASP A 534 -22.13 7.20 5.97
N ASN A 535 -23.24 6.46 5.87
CA ASN A 535 -23.26 5.03 5.55
C ASN A 535 -24.23 4.71 4.41
N LEU A 536 -24.00 5.31 3.25
CA LEU A 536 -24.85 5.17 2.08
C LEU A 536 -24.45 3.93 1.26
N LYS A 537 -25.21 2.86 1.40
CA LYS A 537 -25.05 1.63 0.63
C LYS A 537 -25.72 1.75 -0.75
N PRO A 538 -25.22 1.04 -1.79
CA PRO A 538 -25.93 0.96 -3.06
C PRO A 538 -27.38 0.50 -2.87
N GLY A 539 -28.31 1.24 -3.45
CA GLY A 539 -29.73 0.88 -3.49
C GLY A 539 -29.99 -0.34 -4.38
N LYS A 540 -31.20 -0.90 -4.32
CA LYS A 540 -31.58 -2.11 -5.06
C LYS A 540 -31.40 -2.03 -6.56
N ASN A 541 -31.48 -0.83 -7.16
CA ASN A 541 -31.41 -0.60 -8.60
C ASN A 541 -30.07 -0.02 -9.08
N ASN A 542 -29.12 0.23 -8.17
CA ASN A 542 -27.84 0.90 -8.46
C ASN A 542 -28.01 2.28 -9.12
N ASP A 543 -29.09 3.00 -8.86
CA ASP A 543 -29.35 4.34 -9.31
C ASP A 543 -28.93 5.38 -8.27
N LYS A 544 -28.47 6.52 -8.72
CA LYS A 544 -28.20 7.69 -7.88
C LYS A 544 -29.44 8.61 -7.80
N GLY A 545 -29.58 9.29 -6.68
CA GLY A 545 -30.69 10.23 -6.47
C GLY A 545 -30.53 11.50 -7.27
N LEU A 546 -31.67 12.05 -7.72
CA LEU A 546 -31.82 13.37 -8.30
C LEU A 546 -32.87 14.16 -7.52
N ARG A 547 -32.65 15.46 -7.39
CA ARG A 547 -33.55 16.37 -6.67
C ARG A 547 -33.87 17.62 -7.49
N GLY A 548 -34.89 18.37 -7.12
CA GLY A 548 -35.24 19.70 -7.65
C GLY A 548 -36.19 19.71 -8.83
N GLY A 549 -36.24 18.65 -9.64
CA GLY A 549 -36.91 18.71 -10.95
C GLY A 549 -36.14 19.58 -11.92
N SER A 550 -36.72 19.89 -13.08
CA SER A 550 -36.00 20.61 -14.13
C SER A 550 -36.92 21.54 -14.96
N TYR A 551 -36.34 22.27 -15.91
CA TYR A 551 -37.05 23.16 -16.81
C TYR A 551 -38.17 22.50 -17.65
N ASP A 552 -38.16 21.20 -17.81
CA ASP A 552 -39.16 20.42 -18.54
C ASP A 552 -40.18 19.70 -17.64
N LYS A 553 -40.11 19.92 -16.32
CA LYS A 553 -40.98 19.37 -15.30
C LYS A 553 -41.98 20.37 -14.76
N LYS A 554 -43.04 19.90 -14.10
CA LYS A 554 -44.07 20.76 -13.51
C LYS A 554 -44.67 20.15 -12.23
N GLY A 555 -45.37 21.02 -11.50
CA GLY A 555 -46.17 20.64 -10.34
C GLY A 555 -45.38 19.88 -9.31
N ASP A 556 -45.79 18.68 -9.00
CA ASP A 556 -45.21 17.86 -7.90
C ASP A 556 -43.76 17.45 -8.13
N GLU A 557 -43.30 17.41 -9.39
CA GLU A 557 -41.92 17.09 -9.74
C GLU A 557 -40.90 18.18 -9.33
N LEU A 558 -41.37 19.39 -9.03
CA LEU A 558 -40.56 20.56 -8.61
C LEU A 558 -40.52 20.76 -7.09
N ARG A 559 -41.27 19.96 -6.31
CA ARG A 559 -41.34 20.10 -4.85
C ARG A 559 -39.97 19.86 -4.20
N CYS A 560 -39.69 20.57 -3.11
CA CYS A 560 -38.48 20.34 -2.29
C CYS A 560 -38.28 18.87 -1.89
N MET A 561 -39.36 18.14 -1.68
CA MET A 561 -39.34 16.74 -1.29
C MET A 561 -39.32 15.74 -2.46
N HIS A 562 -39.47 16.21 -3.73
CA HIS A 562 -39.53 15.30 -4.88
C HIS A 562 -38.20 14.60 -5.10
N ARG A 563 -38.27 13.30 -5.39
CA ARG A 563 -37.12 12.45 -5.66
C ARG A 563 -37.26 11.81 -7.04
N SER A 564 -36.17 11.78 -7.78
CA SER A 564 -36.06 10.98 -9.00
C SER A 564 -34.71 10.29 -9.08
N THR A 565 -34.46 9.49 -10.10
CA THR A 565 -33.25 8.69 -10.19
C THR A 565 -32.66 8.69 -11.58
N LEU A 566 -31.37 8.38 -11.64
CA LEU A 566 -30.66 8.05 -12.88
C LEU A 566 -29.47 7.14 -12.58
N GLN A 567 -29.14 6.25 -13.49
CA GLN A 567 -27.93 5.43 -13.40
C GLN A 567 -26.68 6.34 -13.39
N PRO A 568 -25.68 6.08 -12.54
CA PRO A 568 -24.55 6.99 -12.34
C PRO A 568 -23.68 7.21 -13.58
N GLU A 569 -23.65 6.25 -14.52
CA GLU A 569 -22.94 6.35 -15.79
C GLU A 569 -23.74 7.06 -16.91
N LYS A 570 -24.98 7.42 -16.65
CA LYS A 570 -25.82 8.14 -17.61
C LYS A 570 -25.77 9.64 -17.35
N SER A 571 -26.16 10.39 -18.38
CA SER A 571 -26.38 11.83 -18.31
C SER A 571 -27.66 12.21 -19.03
N ARG A 572 -28.23 13.35 -18.71
CA ARG A 572 -29.41 13.91 -19.35
C ARG A 572 -29.22 15.42 -19.62
N LYS A 573 -30.00 15.96 -20.56
CA LYS A 573 -29.98 17.38 -20.94
C LYS A 573 -30.59 18.32 -19.89
N ASP A 574 -31.21 17.76 -18.87
CA ASP A 574 -31.91 18.44 -17.79
C ASP A 574 -31.37 18.07 -16.42
N VAL A 575 -30.15 17.47 -16.36
CA VAL A 575 -29.49 17.06 -15.11
C VAL A 575 -28.13 17.72 -14.99
N GLY A 576 -27.97 18.49 -13.93
CA GLY A 576 -26.74 19.12 -13.48
C GLY A 576 -26.42 18.76 -12.03
N PHE A 577 -25.76 19.64 -11.30
CA PHE A 577 -25.41 19.44 -9.89
C PHE A 577 -25.00 20.74 -9.21
N ARG A 578 -25.00 20.74 -7.88
CA ARG A 578 -24.35 21.76 -7.05
C ARG A 578 -23.39 21.12 -6.08
N ILE A 579 -22.53 21.92 -5.45
CA ILE A 579 -21.48 21.47 -4.57
C ILE A 579 -21.81 21.78 -3.11
N CYS A 580 -21.22 20.98 -2.21
CA CYS A 580 -21.38 21.09 -0.76
C CYS A 580 -20.02 21.00 -0.07
N LEU A 581 -19.84 21.72 1.04
CA LEU A 581 -18.71 21.54 1.97
C LEU A 581 -19.28 21.14 3.32
N SER A 582 -18.98 19.95 3.76
CA SER A 582 -19.17 19.53 5.14
C SER A 582 -18.00 20.05 5.98
N ASN A 583 -18.28 20.56 7.17
CA ASN A 583 -17.25 21.08 8.09
C ASN A 583 -16.37 19.97 8.64
#